data_3593969139a638b852db95064dffb1d2
#
_entry.id   3593969139a638b852db95064dffb1d2
#
_cell.length_a   1.000
_cell.length_b   1.000
_cell.length_c   1.000
_cell.angle_alpha   90.00
_cell.angle_beta   90.00
_cell.angle_gamma   90.00
#
_symmetry.space_group_name_H-M   'P 1'
#
loop_
_entity.id
_entity.type
_entity.pdbx_description
1 polymer ?
#
loop_
_entity_poly.entity_id
_entity_poly.type
_entity_poly.pdbx_seq_one_letter_code
_entity_poly.pdbx_strand_id
1 'polypeptide(L)'
;MARICEDPYQVREPAEGWPEGPVRVLFRREKSKAPWSVNPAIRLPGLEAAAGVSAHTLVCVEESQLEMGQYDSGELGYAPSWNVILVRLPDRKVYSVSRSLSGEMPPDIKWKKGSGVGKAPNEIFVRWMRLIAEQKVARLKIRLRSKEYHTVSAMAFSGDGTKLAVAQEPRSSSSGTPPAPITIFDLATGRPGADMHADYSTSSIALSRTGNMIATERYGHVEIWDALSGKVSQKLETKDVGSLLFGRDDTLGAAGGEKAQVWDIAGNRILHSATGSQVQLSPEGVWMAVSNTRAGIKVQELESARELATFPRLGERDKYFVSRDGRAMARDAALSAAMYVAGNPQGLSLELPNLAVNLLSALAPARDGFVIGNSDGIVGVVSGAAPKPRAFATGLMAIKTIAVSSDGKLIGLGDSTGTIEIWELR
;
A
#
# COMPACT_ATOMS: atom_id res chain seq x y z
N MET A 1 -10.11 32.78 -6.57
CA MET A 1 -10.15 31.40 -6.03
C MET A 1 -11.15 30.52 -6.76
N ALA A 2 -12.42 30.91 -6.94
CA ALA A 2 -13.40 30.08 -7.64
C ALA A 2 -12.94 29.64 -9.04
N ARG A 3 -12.36 30.54 -9.85
CA ARG A 3 -11.83 30.21 -11.18
C ARG A 3 -10.69 29.17 -11.17
N ILE A 4 -9.96 29.02 -10.07
CA ILE A 4 -8.90 28.02 -9.94
C ILE A 4 -9.50 26.62 -9.81
N CYS A 5 -10.66 26.50 -9.14
CA CYS A 5 -11.37 25.24 -9.02
C CYS A 5 -12.15 24.84 -10.29
N GLU A 6 -12.38 25.75 -11.24
CA GLU A 6 -13.10 25.44 -12.49
C GLU A 6 -12.26 24.60 -13.45
N ASP A 7 -10.96 24.83 -13.47
CA ASP A 7 -10.04 24.03 -14.31
C ASP A 7 -8.71 23.76 -13.59
N PRO A 8 -8.73 22.87 -12.59
CA PRO A 8 -7.53 22.55 -11.83
C PRO A 8 -6.51 21.76 -12.65
N TYR A 9 -6.91 21.18 -13.79
CA TYR A 9 -6.05 20.35 -14.64
C TYR A 9 -5.32 21.12 -15.73
N GLN A 10 -5.57 22.42 -15.92
CA GLN A 10 -4.73 23.26 -16.77
C GLN A 10 -3.31 23.46 -16.23
N VAL A 11 -3.07 23.05 -14.99
CA VAL A 11 -1.77 23.10 -14.34
C VAL A 11 -0.91 21.93 -14.82
N ARG A 12 0.12 22.20 -15.60
CA ARG A 12 0.95 21.21 -16.28
C ARG A 12 1.91 20.44 -15.37
N GLU A 13 2.18 20.91 -14.18
CA GLU A 13 3.15 20.31 -13.27
C GLU A 13 2.54 20.12 -11.87
N PRO A 14 2.71 18.93 -11.25
CA PRO A 14 2.26 18.73 -9.87
C PRO A 14 3.02 19.64 -8.91
N ALA A 15 2.37 20.05 -7.82
CA ALA A 15 3.04 20.72 -6.73
C ALA A 15 3.99 19.74 -6.05
N GLU A 16 5.24 20.15 -5.90
CA GLU A 16 6.19 19.42 -5.07
C GLU A 16 5.83 19.54 -3.59
N GLY A 17 6.11 18.49 -2.82
CA GLY A 17 5.86 18.46 -1.40
C GLY A 17 4.41 18.15 -1.06
N TRP A 18 3.99 18.64 0.09
CA TRP A 18 2.72 18.31 0.74
C TRP A 18 1.95 19.58 1.10
N PRO A 19 0.60 19.57 1.15
CA PRO A 19 -0.17 20.74 1.51
C PRO A 19 0.22 21.27 2.89
N GLU A 20 0.62 22.53 2.94
CA GLU A 20 1.06 23.22 4.16
C GLU A 20 0.24 24.49 4.38
N GLY A 21 0.26 24.97 5.64
CA GLY A 21 -0.32 26.24 6.02
C GLY A 21 -1.84 26.25 6.04
N PRO A 22 -2.43 27.44 6.22
CA PRO A 22 -3.86 27.59 6.32
C PRO A 22 -4.57 27.22 5.01
N VAL A 23 -5.67 26.49 5.11
CA VAL A 23 -6.46 26.03 3.97
C VAL A 23 -7.74 26.86 3.79
N ARG A 24 -8.24 26.92 2.56
CA ARG A 24 -9.57 27.43 2.25
C ARG A 24 -10.33 26.41 1.43
N VAL A 25 -11.51 26.01 1.88
CA VAL A 25 -12.35 25.03 1.20
C VAL A 25 -13.40 25.74 0.36
N LEU A 26 -13.48 25.36 -0.91
CA LEU A 26 -14.58 25.71 -1.81
C LEU A 26 -15.32 24.45 -2.23
N PHE A 27 -16.62 24.54 -2.34
CA PHE A 27 -17.51 23.44 -2.62
C PHE A 27 -18.43 23.75 -3.80
N ARG A 28 -18.72 22.75 -4.62
CA ARG A 28 -19.71 22.77 -5.69
C ARG A 28 -20.33 21.38 -5.84
N ARG A 29 -21.60 21.30 -6.24
CA ARG A 29 -22.18 20.04 -6.75
C ARG A 29 -21.88 19.88 -8.22
N GLU A 30 -21.55 18.68 -8.63
CA GLU A 30 -21.33 18.32 -10.04
C GLU A 30 -22.56 18.73 -10.88
N LYS A 31 -22.32 19.18 -12.11
CA LYS A 31 -23.35 19.69 -13.04
C LYS A 31 -24.13 20.91 -12.54
N SER A 32 -23.79 21.46 -11.38
CA SER A 32 -24.38 22.69 -10.91
C SER A 32 -23.81 23.89 -11.69
N LYS A 33 -24.69 24.79 -12.14
CA LYS A 33 -24.29 26.10 -12.69
C LYS A 33 -23.92 27.11 -11.59
N ALA A 34 -24.10 26.74 -10.31
CA ALA A 34 -23.77 27.60 -9.19
C ALA A 34 -22.23 27.78 -9.09
N PRO A 35 -21.79 29.01 -8.74
CA PRO A 35 -20.35 29.23 -8.55
C PRO A 35 -19.81 28.45 -7.34
N TRP A 36 -18.53 28.20 -7.36
CA TRP A 36 -17.81 27.66 -6.19
C TRP A 36 -18.01 28.56 -4.98
N SER A 37 -18.43 28.01 -3.88
CA SER A 37 -18.78 28.74 -2.66
C SER A 37 -18.28 28.04 -1.40
N VAL A 38 -18.20 28.77 -0.30
CA VAL A 38 -17.91 28.19 1.00
C VAL A 38 -19.15 27.42 1.49
N ASN A 39 -18.98 26.15 1.80
CA ASN A 39 -20.02 25.35 2.43
C ASN A 39 -19.87 25.44 3.97
N PRO A 40 -20.82 26.05 4.69
CA PRO A 40 -20.70 26.22 6.14
C PRO A 40 -20.77 24.91 6.92
N ALA A 41 -21.25 23.84 6.31
CA ALA A 41 -21.24 22.49 6.91
C ALA A 41 -19.88 21.82 6.89
N ILE A 42 -18.94 22.28 6.04
CA ILE A 42 -17.59 21.75 5.95
C ILE A 42 -16.69 22.63 6.81
N ARG A 43 -16.25 22.09 7.96
CA ARG A 43 -15.37 22.78 8.90
C ARG A 43 -14.08 21.99 9.11
N LEU A 44 -12.97 22.71 9.07
CA LEU A 44 -11.62 22.17 9.35
C LEU A 44 -10.99 22.93 10.53
N PRO A 45 -11.46 22.71 11.77
CA PRO A 45 -10.96 23.45 12.92
C PRO A 45 -9.44 23.35 13.05
N GLY A 46 -8.77 24.49 13.19
CA GLY A 46 -7.32 24.60 13.30
C GLY A 46 -6.55 24.54 11.96
N LEU A 47 -7.22 24.24 10.85
CA LEU A 47 -6.61 24.20 9.51
C LEU A 47 -7.10 25.34 8.63
N GLU A 48 -8.31 25.88 8.85
CA GLU A 48 -8.88 26.94 8.05
C GLU A 48 -8.13 28.26 8.21
N ALA A 49 -7.96 28.99 7.10
CA ALA A 49 -7.48 30.35 7.14
C ALA A 49 -8.47 31.24 7.88
N ALA A 50 -8.01 31.94 8.90
CA ALA A 50 -8.83 32.96 9.59
C ALA A 50 -9.26 34.06 8.63
N ALA A 51 -10.29 34.81 8.99
CA ALA A 51 -10.73 35.95 8.19
C ALA A 51 -9.59 36.97 8.05
N GLY A 52 -9.30 37.36 6.82
CA GLY A 52 -8.20 38.30 6.50
C GLY A 52 -6.82 37.63 6.35
N VAL A 53 -6.67 36.35 6.66
CA VAL A 53 -5.43 35.61 6.47
C VAL A 53 -5.42 34.97 5.09
N SER A 54 -4.30 35.07 4.38
CA SER A 54 -4.11 34.40 3.09
C SER A 54 -4.01 32.87 3.30
N ALA A 55 -4.83 32.12 2.57
CA ALA A 55 -4.69 30.68 2.52
C ALA A 55 -3.48 30.30 1.67
N HIS A 56 -2.74 29.27 2.07
CA HIS A 56 -1.65 28.69 1.27
C HIS A 56 -2.15 27.55 0.39
N THR A 57 -3.16 26.83 0.84
CA THR A 57 -3.78 25.74 0.10
C THR A 57 -5.26 26.01 -0.14
N LEU A 58 -5.69 25.90 -1.39
CA LEU A 58 -7.08 25.88 -1.77
C LEU A 58 -7.54 24.44 -1.91
N VAL A 59 -8.66 24.12 -1.27
CA VAL A 59 -9.28 22.80 -1.35
C VAL A 59 -10.56 22.94 -2.16
N CYS A 60 -10.58 22.36 -3.34
CA CYS A 60 -11.75 22.32 -4.22
C CYS A 60 -12.47 21.00 -4.01
N VAL A 61 -13.70 21.04 -3.53
CA VAL A 61 -14.54 19.86 -3.30
C VAL A 61 -15.70 19.87 -4.29
N GLU A 62 -15.76 18.91 -5.18
CA GLU A 62 -16.88 18.72 -6.10
C GLU A 62 -17.65 17.46 -5.70
N GLU A 63 -18.94 17.64 -5.36
CA GLU A 63 -19.83 16.55 -4.98
C GLU A 63 -20.51 15.98 -6.21
N SER A 64 -20.42 14.67 -6.38
CA SER A 64 -21.21 13.87 -7.32
C SER A 64 -22.01 12.80 -6.57
N GLN A 65 -22.89 12.13 -7.27
CA GLN A 65 -23.67 11.00 -6.75
C GLN A 65 -23.36 9.76 -7.57
N LEU A 66 -22.91 8.72 -6.88
CA LEU A 66 -22.67 7.40 -7.48
C LEU A 66 -23.93 6.56 -7.29
N GLU A 67 -24.46 6.03 -8.39
CA GLU A 67 -25.55 5.07 -8.34
C GLU A 67 -25.06 3.76 -7.73
N MET A 68 -25.72 3.31 -6.67
CA MET A 68 -25.32 2.15 -5.88
C MET A 68 -26.24 0.95 -6.08
N GLY A 69 -27.39 1.14 -6.71
CA GLY A 69 -28.37 0.11 -6.97
C GLY A 69 -29.79 0.64 -7.01
N GLN A 70 -30.74 -0.26 -7.20
CA GLN A 70 -32.16 0.03 -7.29
C GLN A 70 -32.89 -0.70 -6.15
N TYR A 71 -33.82 0.02 -5.50
CA TYR A 71 -34.73 -0.57 -4.52
C TYR A 71 -35.80 -1.42 -5.21
N ASP A 72 -36.43 -2.33 -4.46
CA ASP A 72 -37.57 -3.12 -4.96
C ASP A 72 -38.73 -2.28 -5.48
N SER A 73 -38.82 -1.02 -5.02
CA SER A 73 -39.79 -0.03 -5.53
C SER A 73 -39.45 0.57 -6.88
N GLY A 74 -38.32 0.20 -7.50
CA GLY A 74 -37.83 0.74 -8.75
C GLY A 74 -37.07 2.06 -8.65
N GLU A 75 -36.94 2.65 -7.48
CA GLU A 75 -36.22 3.89 -7.25
C GLU A 75 -34.74 3.64 -7.01
N LEU A 76 -33.88 4.62 -7.36
CA LEU A 76 -32.44 4.48 -7.29
C LEU A 76 -31.88 4.89 -5.93
N GLY A 77 -30.83 4.18 -5.47
CA GLY A 77 -30.02 4.52 -4.33
C GLY A 77 -28.71 5.17 -4.76
N TYR A 78 -28.29 6.24 -4.08
CA TYR A 78 -27.07 6.99 -4.40
C TYR A 78 -26.16 7.12 -3.18
N ALA A 79 -24.85 6.95 -3.39
CA ALA A 79 -23.81 7.34 -2.44
C ALA A 79 -23.19 8.67 -2.88
N PRO A 80 -23.10 9.70 -2.02
CA PRO A 80 -22.37 10.91 -2.34
C PRO A 80 -20.87 10.60 -2.50
N SER A 81 -20.25 11.21 -3.50
CA SER A 81 -18.81 11.13 -3.72
C SER A 81 -18.23 12.52 -3.87
N TRP A 82 -17.15 12.81 -3.18
CA TRP A 82 -16.43 14.06 -3.26
C TRP A 82 -15.12 13.90 -4.01
N ASN A 83 -14.98 14.60 -5.12
CA ASN A 83 -13.69 14.76 -5.77
C ASN A 83 -12.99 15.96 -5.11
N VAL A 84 -11.90 15.67 -4.39
CA VAL A 84 -11.17 16.66 -3.61
C VAL A 84 -9.84 16.95 -4.29
N ILE A 85 -9.65 18.18 -4.71
CA ILE A 85 -8.44 18.67 -5.36
C ILE A 85 -7.81 19.74 -4.46
N LEU A 86 -6.53 19.55 -4.13
CA LEU A 86 -5.74 20.48 -3.35
C LEU A 86 -4.81 21.27 -4.25
N VAL A 87 -4.87 22.58 -4.18
CA VAL A 87 -4.08 23.48 -5.02
C VAL A 87 -3.21 24.38 -4.15
N ARG A 88 -1.91 24.42 -4.43
CA ARG A 88 -0.99 25.38 -3.81
C ARG A 88 -1.23 26.77 -4.40
N LEU A 89 -1.62 27.73 -3.57
CA LEU A 89 -2.07 29.03 -4.05
C LEU A 89 -0.97 29.91 -4.66
N PRO A 90 0.26 29.94 -4.15
CA PRO A 90 1.29 30.81 -4.72
C PRO A 90 1.54 30.56 -6.21
N ASP A 91 1.59 29.31 -6.64
CA ASP A 91 1.92 28.92 -8.02
C ASP A 91 0.80 28.15 -8.72
N ARG A 92 -0.33 27.94 -8.06
CA ARG A 92 -1.51 27.24 -8.55
C ARG A 92 -1.26 25.79 -9.00
N LYS A 93 -0.23 25.14 -8.47
CA LYS A 93 0.06 23.72 -8.74
C LYS A 93 -0.86 22.81 -7.95
N VAL A 94 -1.29 21.71 -8.56
CA VAL A 94 -2.15 20.71 -7.90
C VAL A 94 -1.29 19.74 -7.11
N TYR A 95 -1.61 19.56 -5.82
CA TYR A 95 -0.95 18.55 -5.01
C TYR A 95 -1.37 17.14 -5.43
N SER A 96 -0.41 16.26 -5.46
CA SER A 96 -0.57 14.87 -5.88
C SER A 96 -1.48 14.02 -4.97
N VAL A 97 -1.80 14.52 -3.79
CA VAL A 97 -2.72 13.87 -2.82
C VAL A 97 -4.19 14.12 -3.09
N SER A 98 -4.53 14.85 -4.15
CA SER A 98 -5.91 15.02 -4.59
C SER A 98 -6.56 13.65 -4.84
N ARG A 99 -7.78 13.44 -4.33
CA ARG A 99 -8.46 12.15 -4.37
C ARG A 99 -9.98 12.25 -4.33
N SER A 100 -10.64 11.15 -4.66
CA SER A 100 -12.06 10.99 -4.42
C SER A 100 -12.32 10.36 -3.05
N LEU A 101 -13.35 10.83 -2.35
CA LEU A 101 -13.84 10.31 -1.08
C LEU A 101 -15.29 9.87 -1.25
N SER A 102 -15.60 8.63 -0.89
CA SER A 102 -16.98 8.13 -0.93
C SER A 102 -17.67 8.35 0.40
N GLY A 103 -18.93 8.78 0.34
CA GLY A 103 -19.81 8.88 1.49
C GLY A 103 -20.43 7.53 1.89
N GLU A 104 -21.36 7.57 2.81
CA GLU A 104 -22.07 6.38 3.24
C GLU A 104 -22.96 5.85 2.12
N MET A 105 -23.18 4.54 2.14
CA MET A 105 -24.15 3.88 1.26
C MET A 105 -25.57 4.41 1.55
N PRO A 106 -26.46 4.43 0.55
CA PRO A 106 -27.88 4.73 0.81
C PRO A 106 -28.44 3.68 1.76
N PRO A 107 -29.47 4.03 2.58
CA PRO A 107 -30.07 3.09 3.51
C PRO A 107 -30.69 1.89 2.79
N ASP A 108 -30.52 0.69 3.35
CA ASP A 108 -31.04 -0.56 2.78
C ASP A 108 -32.57 -0.56 2.69
N ILE A 109 -33.25 0.13 3.62
CA ILE A 109 -34.71 0.25 3.68
C ILE A 109 -35.12 1.70 3.45
N LYS A 110 -36.04 1.88 2.55
CA LYS A 110 -36.58 3.18 2.20
C LYS A 110 -37.98 3.37 2.74
N TRP A 111 -38.12 4.39 3.57
CA TRP A 111 -39.39 4.71 4.25
C TRP A 111 -40.24 5.76 3.54
N LYS A 112 -39.68 6.49 2.55
CA LYS A 112 -40.37 7.57 1.83
C LYS A 112 -40.17 7.43 0.31
N LYS A 113 -41.14 7.89 -0.47
CA LYS A 113 -41.01 7.98 -1.95
C LYS A 113 -39.85 8.92 -2.32
N GLY A 114 -39.11 8.58 -3.37
CA GLY A 114 -37.96 9.32 -3.88
C GLY A 114 -36.66 8.50 -3.79
N SER A 115 -35.61 8.94 -4.43
CA SER A 115 -34.29 8.25 -4.39
C SER A 115 -33.69 8.29 -2.97
N GLY A 116 -33.11 7.18 -2.54
CA GLY A 116 -32.33 7.10 -1.31
C GLY A 116 -30.95 7.73 -1.53
N VAL A 117 -30.50 8.60 -0.61
CA VAL A 117 -29.14 9.19 -0.66
C VAL A 117 -28.46 8.94 0.67
N GLY A 118 -27.26 8.38 0.64
CA GLY A 118 -26.41 8.21 1.82
C GLY A 118 -25.85 9.54 2.33
N LYS A 119 -25.15 9.50 3.46
CA LYS A 119 -24.54 10.71 4.02
C LYS A 119 -23.27 11.10 3.26
N ALA A 120 -23.06 12.40 3.10
CA ALA A 120 -21.85 12.94 2.52
C ALA A 120 -20.60 12.60 3.36
N PRO A 121 -19.39 12.50 2.75
CA PRO A 121 -18.16 12.07 3.43
C PRO A 121 -17.50 13.18 4.29
N ASN A 122 -18.30 14.00 5.00
CA ASN A 122 -17.79 15.13 5.79
C ASN A 122 -16.76 14.70 6.85
N GLU A 123 -17.07 13.68 7.64
CA GLU A 123 -16.18 13.21 8.70
C GLU A 123 -14.90 12.57 8.15
N ILE A 124 -15.06 11.82 7.07
CA ILE A 124 -13.96 11.21 6.33
C ILE A 124 -13.02 12.30 5.82
N PHE A 125 -13.58 13.34 5.19
CA PHE A 125 -12.82 14.47 4.67
C PHE A 125 -12.07 15.22 5.78
N VAL A 126 -12.73 15.54 6.89
CA VAL A 126 -12.10 16.24 8.03
C VAL A 126 -10.95 15.41 8.61
N ARG A 127 -11.16 14.11 8.78
CA ARG A 127 -10.14 13.19 9.29
C ARG A 127 -8.94 13.07 8.34
N TRP A 128 -9.21 12.94 7.05
CA TRP A 128 -8.17 12.89 6.03
C TRP A 128 -7.36 14.19 5.96
N MET A 129 -8.01 15.34 5.99
CA MET A 129 -7.32 16.64 6.01
C MET A 129 -6.44 16.82 7.26
N ARG A 130 -6.88 16.33 8.43
CA ARG A 130 -6.04 16.33 9.63
C ARG A 130 -4.82 15.43 9.50
N LEU A 131 -4.98 14.23 8.98
CA LEU A 131 -3.85 13.32 8.72
C LEU A 131 -2.84 13.94 7.74
N ILE A 132 -3.32 14.69 6.75
CA ILE A 132 -2.47 15.46 5.84
C ILE A 132 -1.71 16.55 6.58
N ALA A 133 -2.37 17.35 7.41
CA ALA A 133 -1.76 18.48 8.11
C ALA A 133 -0.80 18.04 9.23
N GLU A 134 -1.08 16.90 9.86
CA GLU A 134 -0.29 16.40 11.00
C GLU A 134 0.95 15.61 10.63
N GLN A 135 1.34 15.50 9.40
CA GLN A 135 2.41 14.65 8.81
C GLN A 135 3.73 14.52 9.57
N LYS A 136 3.63 14.03 10.80
CA LYS A 136 4.78 13.82 11.69
C LYS A 136 5.45 12.45 11.53
N VAL A 137 4.78 11.52 10.83
CA VAL A 137 5.18 10.10 10.77
C VAL A 137 6.08 9.81 9.58
N ALA A 138 5.75 10.36 8.42
CA ALA A 138 6.46 10.10 7.18
C ALA A 138 6.46 11.32 6.24
N ARG A 139 7.42 11.34 5.32
CA ARG A 139 7.54 12.36 4.28
C ARG A 139 7.49 11.69 2.91
N LEU A 140 6.63 12.18 2.01
CA LEU A 140 6.66 11.75 0.61
C LEU A 140 8.01 12.18 -0.03
N LYS A 141 8.72 11.20 -0.57
CA LYS A 141 10.02 11.41 -1.20
C LYS A 141 9.92 11.40 -2.73
N ILE A 142 9.23 10.40 -3.27
CA ILE A 142 9.08 10.22 -4.71
C ILE A 142 7.66 9.75 -5.01
N ARG A 143 7.08 10.25 -6.09
CA ARG A 143 5.89 9.70 -6.68
C ARG A 143 6.19 9.27 -8.11
N LEU A 144 5.91 8.01 -8.41
CA LEU A 144 6.08 7.40 -9.70
C LEU A 144 4.71 7.00 -10.24
N ARG A 145 4.58 6.97 -11.55
CA ARG A 145 3.38 6.48 -12.21
C ARG A 145 3.77 5.58 -13.36
N SER A 146 3.11 4.45 -13.47
CA SER A 146 3.23 3.62 -14.65
C SER A 146 2.73 4.36 -15.89
N LYS A 147 3.35 4.09 -17.03
CA LYS A 147 2.92 4.63 -18.34
C LYS A 147 1.52 4.14 -18.72
N GLU A 148 1.15 2.96 -18.28
CA GLU A 148 -0.14 2.33 -18.49
C GLU A 148 -0.80 2.10 -17.13
N TYR A 149 -2.11 2.34 -17.02
CA TYR A 149 -2.87 2.22 -15.77
C TYR A 149 -3.02 0.76 -15.33
N HIS A 150 -1.94 0.17 -14.81
CA HIS A 150 -1.88 -1.21 -14.34
C HIS A 150 -1.85 -1.25 -12.81
N THR A 151 -2.55 -2.20 -12.22
CA THR A 151 -2.47 -2.43 -10.77
C THR A 151 -1.05 -2.82 -10.36
N VAL A 152 -0.51 -2.21 -9.32
CA VAL A 152 0.76 -2.66 -8.72
C VAL A 152 0.50 -3.93 -7.95
N SER A 153 1.07 -5.06 -8.40
CA SER A 153 0.87 -6.38 -7.80
C SER A 153 1.92 -6.74 -6.76
N ALA A 154 3.18 -6.38 -7.00
CA ALA A 154 4.26 -6.63 -6.06
C ALA A 154 5.35 -5.56 -6.15
N MET A 155 6.07 -5.35 -5.04
CA MET A 155 7.22 -4.43 -4.97
C MET A 155 8.31 -5.00 -4.07
N ALA A 156 9.57 -4.71 -4.41
CA ALA A 156 10.72 -5.04 -3.59
C ALA A 156 11.81 -3.97 -3.68
N PHE A 157 12.34 -3.53 -2.54
CA PHE A 157 13.55 -2.71 -2.49
C PHE A 157 14.78 -3.59 -2.69
N SER A 158 15.82 -3.03 -3.32
CA SER A 158 17.17 -3.61 -3.23
C SER A 158 17.66 -3.59 -1.78
N GLY A 159 18.54 -4.53 -1.43
CA GLY A 159 19.06 -4.61 -0.07
C GLY A 159 19.85 -3.37 0.38
N ASP A 160 20.42 -2.62 -0.55
CA ASP A 160 21.09 -1.33 -0.31
C ASP A 160 20.12 -0.13 -0.28
N GLY A 161 18.85 -0.34 -0.59
CA GLY A 161 17.81 0.68 -0.58
C GLY A 161 17.90 1.70 -1.72
N THR A 162 18.72 1.46 -2.75
CA THR A 162 18.93 2.41 -3.86
C THR A 162 17.95 2.23 -5.00
N LYS A 163 17.35 1.05 -5.13
CA LYS A 163 16.42 0.69 -6.21
C LYS A 163 15.11 0.12 -5.68
N LEU A 164 14.07 0.23 -6.50
CA LEU A 164 12.77 -0.40 -6.26
C LEU A 164 12.32 -1.15 -7.51
N ALA A 165 12.10 -2.46 -7.38
CA ALA A 165 11.42 -3.25 -8.40
C ALA A 165 9.91 -3.18 -8.19
N VAL A 166 9.15 -3.05 -9.26
CA VAL A 166 7.70 -2.95 -9.29
C VAL A 166 7.15 -3.88 -10.35
N ALA A 167 6.36 -4.84 -9.94
CA ALA A 167 5.57 -5.69 -10.85
C ALA A 167 4.15 -5.17 -10.93
N GLN A 168 3.56 -5.26 -12.12
CA GLN A 168 2.23 -4.74 -12.38
C GLN A 168 1.36 -5.78 -13.08
N GLU A 169 0.09 -5.80 -12.74
CA GLU A 169 -0.90 -6.61 -13.44
C GLU A 169 -1.47 -5.81 -14.60
N PRO A 170 -1.35 -6.31 -15.84
CA PRO A 170 -2.01 -5.68 -16.96
C PRO A 170 -3.54 -5.77 -16.80
N ARG A 171 -4.26 -4.75 -17.23
CA ARG A 171 -5.72 -4.87 -17.33
C ARG A 171 -6.06 -5.98 -18.32
N SER A 172 -6.87 -6.95 -17.90
CA SER A 172 -7.35 -8.01 -18.76
C SER A 172 -8.04 -7.42 -20.00
N SER A 173 -7.57 -7.79 -21.19
CA SER A 173 -8.24 -7.48 -22.44
C SER A 173 -8.98 -8.72 -22.92
N SER A 174 -10.04 -8.54 -23.71
CA SER A 174 -10.79 -9.64 -24.34
C SER A 174 -9.96 -10.48 -25.32
N SER A 175 -8.74 -10.08 -25.64
CA SER A 175 -7.84 -10.71 -26.61
C SER A 175 -6.68 -11.51 -25.99
N GLY A 176 -6.65 -11.70 -24.69
CA GLY A 176 -5.57 -12.40 -23.96
C GLY A 176 -4.96 -11.54 -22.87
N THR A 177 -4.22 -12.17 -21.95
CA THR A 177 -3.50 -11.44 -20.91
C THR A 177 -2.14 -11.03 -21.46
N PRO A 178 -1.86 -9.73 -21.61
CA PRO A 178 -0.53 -9.28 -22.05
C PRO A 178 0.54 -9.61 -21.00
N PRO A 179 1.82 -9.63 -21.37
CA PRO A 179 2.92 -9.82 -20.43
C PRO A 179 2.88 -8.79 -19.30
N ALA A 180 3.17 -9.21 -18.09
CA ALA A 180 3.19 -8.34 -16.91
C ALA A 180 4.50 -7.53 -16.88
N PRO A 181 4.44 -6.20 -16.91
CA PRO A 181 5.65 -5.40 -16.86
C PRO A 181 6.28 -5.42 -15.47
N ILE A 182 7.61 -5.53 -15.43
CA ILE A 182 8.41 -5.37 -14.24
C ILE A 182 9.39 -4.23 -14.51
N THR A 183 9.34 -3.19 -13.72
CA THR A 183 10.20 -2.01 -13.86
C THR A 183 11.05 -1.83 -12.62
N ILE A 184 12.34 -1.60 -12.79
CA ILE A 184 13.26 -1.24 -11.70
C ILE A 184 13.48 0.27 -11.74
N PHE A 185 13.16 0.95 -10.67
CA PHE A 185 13.38 2.39 -10.52
C PHE A 185 14.64 2.66 -9.71
N ASP A 186 15.47 3.56 -10.18
CA ASP A 186 16.54 4.18 -9.41
C ASP A 186 15.93 5.25 -8.48
N LEU A 187 16.10 5.12 -7.18
CA LEU A 187 15.45 5.98 -6.20
C LEU A 187 16.11 7.34 -5.99
N ALA A 188 17.33 7.52 -6.48
CA ALA A 188 17.98 8.83 -6.44
C ALA A 188 17.45 9.75 -7.56
N THR A 189 17.17 9.17 -8.73
CA THR A 189 16.76 9.92 -9.93
C THR A 189 15.28 9.77 -10.27
N GLY A 190 14.59 8.76 -9.71
CA GLY A 190 13.22 8.39 -10.07
C GLY A 190 13.09 7.80 -11.48
N ARG A 191 14.21 7.52 -12.16
CA ARG A 191 14.19 7.02 -13.54
C ARG A 191 13.97 5.50 -13.58
N PRO A 192 13.15 5.00 -14.52
CA PRO A 192 13.05 3.58 -14.77
C PRO A 192 14.33 3.06 -15.44
N GLY A 193 14.73 1.86 -15.08
CA GLY A 193 15.75 1.06 -15.77
C GLY A 193 15.18 0.30 -16.97
N ALA A 194 15.77 -0.87 -17.26
CA ALA A 194 15.29 -1.72 -18.34
C ALA A 194 13.85 -2.23 -18.06
N ASP A 195 13.01 -2.21 -19.09
CA ASP A 195 11.69 -2.81 -19.03
C ASP A 195 11.84 -4.34 -19.18
N MET A 196 11.34 -5.08 -18.20
CA MET A 196 11.25 -6.52 -18.23
C MET A 196 9.79 -6.93 -18.32
N HIS A 197 9.52 -8.02 -18.99
CA HIS A 197 8.18 -8.53 -19.14
C HIS A 197 8.14 -9.99 -18.69
N ALA A 198 7.50 -10.25 -17.54
CA ALA A 198 7.12 -11.61 -17.20
C ALA A 198 5.90 -12.01 -18.05
N ASP A 199 5.86 -13.26 -18.51
CA ASP A 199 4.76 -13.74 -19.36
C ASP A 199 3.39 -13.69 -18.68
N TYR A 200 3.36 -13.57 -17.35
CA TYR A 200 2.15 -13.52 -16.51
C TYR A 200 2.33 -12.56 -15.34
N SER A 201 1.22 -12.18 -14.72
CA SER A 201 1.26 -11.40 -13.48
C SER A 201 1.99 -12.18 -12.39
N THR A 202 2.88 -11.52 -11.67
CA THR A 202 3.59 -12.09 -10.53
C THR A 202 3.11 -11.42 -9.24
N SER A 203 2.81 -12.24 -8.24
CA SER A 203 2.38 -11.79 -6.92
C SER A 203 3.54 -11.63 -5.94
N SER A 204 4.72 -12.15 -6.30
CA SER A 204 5.92 -12.09 -5.45
C SER A 204 7.15 -11.81 -6.29
N ILE A 205 7.88 -10.77 -5.92
CA ILE A 205 9.17 -10.42 -6.49
C ILE A 205 10.18 -10.14 -5.38
N ALA A 206 11.44 -10.40 -5.66
CA ALA A 206 12.54 -9.98 -4.81
C ALA A 206 13.66 -9.35 -5.63
N LEU A 207 14.33 -8.35 -5.07
CA LEU A 207 15.44 -7.66 -5.68
C LEU A 207 16.70 -7.89 -4.86
N SER A 208 17.80 -8.30 -5.52
CA SER A 208 19.07 -8.56 -4.86
C SER A 208 19.64 -7.32 -4.17
N ARG A 209 20.67 -7.50 -3.35
CA ARG A 209 21.23 -6.41 -2.55
C ARG A 209 21.61 -5.18 -3.37
N THR A 210 22.24 -5.36 -4.52
CA THR A 210 22.67 -4.28 -5.42
C THR A 210 21.63 -3.94 -6.48
N GLY A 211 20.54 -4.70 -6.53
CA GLY A 211 19.52 -4.56 -7.56
C GLY A 211 19.95 -5.03 -8.95
N ASN A 212 20.93 -5.93 -9.03
CA ASN A 212 21.40 -6.49 -10.29
C ASN A 212 20.68 -7.78 -10.68
N MET A 213 20.02 -8.45 -9.72
CA MET A 213 19.20 -9.62 -9.96
C MET A 213 17.78 -9.39 -9.44
N ILE A 214 16.81 -9.90 -10.18
CA ILE A 214 15.41 -9.98 -9.74
C ILE A 214 15.00 -11.45 -9.70
N ALA A 215 14.25 -11.85 -8.69
CA ALA A 215 13.59 -13.14 -8.62
C ALA A 215 12.09 -12.94 -8.79
N THR A 216 11.47 -13.75 -9.64
CA THR A 216 10.02 -13.78 -9.87
C THR A 216 9.49 -15.19 -9.74
N GLU A 217 8.29 -15.33 -9.20
CA GLU A 217 7.59 -16.60 -9.19
C GLU A 217 6.90 -16.83 -10.52
N ARG A 218 6.95 -18.08 -11.00
CA ARG A 218 6.25 -18.52 -12.20
C ARG A 218 5.85 -20.00 -12.11
N TYR A 219 4.57 -20.32 -12.09
CA TYR A 219 4.01 -21.69 -12.23
C TYR A 219 4.90 -22.85 -11.80
N GLY A 220 5.27 -22.88 -10.50
CA GLY A 220 6.07 -23.97 -9.95
C GLY A 220 7.57 -23.85 -10.09
N HIS A 221 8.10 -22.71 -10.56
CA HIS A 221 9.52 -22.41 -10.51
C HIS A 221 9.78 -20.93 -10.24
N VAL A 222 10.99 -20.61 -9.85
CA VAL A 222 11.45 -19.22 -9.68
C VAL A 222 12.41 -18.89 -10.81
N GLU A 223 12.17 -17.78 -11.47
CA GLU A 223 13.08 -17.24 -12.48
C GLU A 223 13.95 -16.14 -11.86
N ILE A 224 15.26 -16.27 -12.07
CA ILE A 224 16.26 -15.25 -11.73
C ILE A 224 16.61 -14.50 -13.00
N TRP A 225 16.41 -13.20 -12.97
CA TRP A 225 16.66 -12.30 -14.09
C TRP A 225 17.89 -11.45 -13.82
N ASP A 226 18.69 -11.24 -14.83
CA ASP A 226 19.68 -10.18 -14.83
C ASP A 226 18.99 -8.84 -15.09
N ALA A 227 19.06 -7.94 -14.13
CA ALA A 227 18.31 -6.68 -14.14
C ALA A 227 18.81 -5.67 -15.19
N LEU A 228 20.03 -5.84 -15.70
CA LEU A 228 20.61 -4.96 -16.71
C LEU A 228 20.17 -5.37 -18.11
N SER A 229 20.24 -6.66 -18.41
CA SER A 229 19.88 -7.19 -19.72
C SER A 229 18.40 -7.52 -19.88
N GLY A 230 17.66 -7.63 -18.78
CA GLY A 230 16.25 -8.04 -18.77
C GLY A 230 16.05 -9.52 -19.16
N LYS A 231 17.06 -10.37 -19.05
CA LYS A 231 17.02 -11.79 -19.45
C LYS A 231 17.02 -12.71 -18.24
N VAL A 232 16.31 -13.82 -18.36
CA VAL A 232 16.39 -14.91 -17.37
C VAL A 232 17.77 -15.54 -17.43
N SER A 233 18.47 -15.52 -16.29
CA SER A 233 19.80 -16.11 -16.11
C SER A 233 19.75 -17.52 -15.54
N GLN A 234 18.73 -17.81 -14.71
CA GLN A 234 18.61 -19.10 -14.03
C GLN A 234 17.16 -19.41 -13.71
N LYS A 235 16.81 -20.70 -13.60
CA LYS A 235 15.53 -21.20 -13.11
C LYS A 235 15.76 -22.14 -11.94
N LEU A 236 14.96 -21.96 -10.88
CA LEU A 236 14.97 -22.81 -9.69
C LEU A 236 13.67 -23.58 -9.63
N GLU A 237 13.74 -24.89 -9.58
CA GLU A 237 12.59 -25.77 -9.47
C GLU A 237 12.04 -25.71 -8.03
N THR A 238 10.92 -25.01 -7.86
CA THR A 238 10.20 -24.90 -6.60
C THR A 238 8.71 -24.98 -6.88
N LYS A 239 7.91 -25.37 -5.89
CA LYS A 239 6.44 -25.46 -6.06
C LYS A 239 5.73 -24.46 -5.16
N ASP A 240 4.66 -23.88 -5.69
CA ASP A 240 3.69 -23.06 -4.94
C ASP A 240 4.36 -21.92 -4.14
N VAL A 241 5.26 -21.17 -4.76
CA VAL A 241 5.99 -20.09 -4.11
C VAL A 241 5.05 -18.91 -3.89
N GLY A 242 4.82 -18.52 -2.65
CA GLY A 242 4.01 -17.36 -2.27
C GLY A 242 4.84 -16.16 -1.79
N SER A 243 6.13 -16.38 -1.51
CA SER A 243 7.04 -15.34 -1.01
C SER A 243 8.46 -15.57 -1.51
N LEU A 244 9.05 -14.50 -2.02
CA LEU A 244 10.45 -14.45 -2.44
C LEU A 244 11.19 -13.38 -1.66
N LEU A 245 12.45 -13.65 -1.32
CA LEU A 245 13.27 -12.68 -0.62
C LEU A 245 14.77 -12.94 -0.89
N PHE A 246 15.48 -11.91 -1.32
CA PHE A 246 16.95 -11.95 -1.30
C PHE A 246 17.46 -11.65 0.11
N GLY A 247 18.30 -12.53 0.59
CA GLY A 247 19.05 -12.34 1.82
C GLY A 247 20.39 -11.64 1.59
N ARG A 248 21.21 -11.64 2.65
CA ARG A 248 22.60 -11.21 2.57
C ARG A 248 23.37 -12.17 1.61
N ASP A 249 24.37 -11.65 0.92
CA ASP A 249 25.23 -12.44 0.02
C ASP A 249 24.52 -13.10 -1.18
N ASP A 250 23.45 -12.44 -1.66
CA ASP A 250 22.64 -12.86 -2.81
C ASP A 250 22.06 -14.29 -2.67
N THR A 251 21.87 -14.76 -1.43
CA THR A 251 21.04 -15.93 -1.17
C THR A 251 19.58 -15.63 -1.43
N LEU A 252 18.82 -16.55 -1.99
CA LEU A 252 17.40 -16.40 -2.24
C LEU A 252 16.58 -17.33 -1.36
N GLY A 253 15.70 -16.75 -0.58
CA GLY A 253 14.61 -17.46 0.08
C GLY A 253 13.39 -17.55 -0.81
N ALA A 254 12.90 -18.77 -1.02
CA ALA A 254 11.65 -19.06 -1.68
C ALA A 254 10.77 -19.87 -0.72
N ALA A 255 9.59 -19.34 -0.40
CA ALA A 255 8.67 -19.97 0.53
C ALA A 255 7.26 -20.03 -0.04
N GLY A 256 6.61 -21.18 0.09
CA GLY A 256 5.23 -21.35 -0.34
C GLY A 256 4.74 -22.80 -0.21
N GLY A 257 3.43 -22.96 -0.18
CA GLY A 257 2.82 -24.26 0.03
C GLY A 257 3.24 -24.88 1.35
N GLU A 258 3.90 -26.04 1.27
CA GLU A 258 4.39 -26.78 2.43
C GLU A 258 5.91 -26.73 2.62
N LYS A 259 6.64 -25.94 1.81
CA LYS A 259 8.11 -25.90 1.84
C LYS A 259 8.66 -24.48 1.79
N ALA A 260 9.76 -24.28 2.51
CA ALA A 260 10.66 -23.16 2.31
C ALA A 260 12.05 -23.66 1.97
N GLN A 261 12.71 -22.94 1.12
CA GLN A 261 14.08 -23.24 0.70
C GLN A 261 14.89 -21.95 0.66
N VAL A 262 16.13 -22.03 1.11
CA VAL A 262 17.14 -20.98 0.94
C VAL A 262 18.17 -21.50 -0.04
N TRP A 263 18.35 -20.74 -1.11
CA TRP A 263 19.24 -21.09 -2.22
C TRP A 263 20.48 -20.21 -2.21
N ASP A 264 21.63 -20.82 -2.42
CA ASP A 264 22.83 -20.18 -2.92
C ASP A 264 22.69 -20.07 -4.45
N ILE A 265 22.43 -18.86 -4.94
CA ILE A 265 22.18 -18.66 -6.37
C ILE A 265 23.43 -18.93 -7.20
N ALA A 266 24.61 -18.47 -6.74
CA ALA A 266 25.87 -18.66 -7.44
C ALA A 266 26.27 -20.15 -7.52
N GLY A 267 26.04 -20.89 -6.43
CA GLY A 267 26.34 -22.32 -6.34
C GLY A 267 25.24 -23.24 -6.87
N ASN A 268 24.07 -22.69 -7.22
CA ASN A 268 22.87 -23.43 -7.65
C ASN A 268 22.51 -24.60 -6.70
N ARG A 269 22.51 -24.34 -5.40
CA ARG A 269 22.29 -25.39 -4.39
C ARG A 269 21.39 -24.86 -3.26
N ILE A 270 20.64 -25.78 -2.66
CA ILE A 270 19.83 -25.49 -1.47
C ILE A 270 20.72 -25.50 -0.24
N LEU A 271 20.73 -24.40 0.52
CA LEU A 271 21.44 -24.27 1.78
C LEU A 271 20.57 -24.76 2.96
N HIS A 272 19.31 -24.37 2.97
CA HIS A 272 18.37 -24.74 4.03
C HIS A 272 17.00 -25.11 3.44
N SER A 273 16.32 -26.04 4.10
CA SER A 273 14.97 -26.42 3.75
C SER A 273 14.15 -26.69 5.01
N ALA A 274 12.89 -26.24 5.02
CA ALA A 274 11.94 -26.56 6.08
C ALA A 274 10.57 -26.90 5.50
N THR A 275 9.77 -27.63 6.29
CA THR A 275 8.41 -28.05 5.95
C THR A 275 7.42 -27.41 6.89
N GLY A 276 6.35 -26.83 6.35
CA GLY A 276 5.27 -26.21 7.09
C GLY A 276 4.17 -25.69 6.17
N SER A 277 3.01 -25.34 6.72
CA SER A 277 1.87 -24.85 5.91
C SER A 277 2.09 -23.46 5.34
N GLN A 278 2.88 -22.64 6.00
CA GLN A 278 3.36 -21.34 5.51
C GLN A 278 4.76 -21.12 6.06
N VAL A 279 5.62 -20.51 5.29
CA VAL A 279 6.99 -20.22 5.70
C VAL A 279 7.38 -18.81 5.29
N GLN A 280 8.12 -18.14 6.16
CA GLN A 280 8.70 -16.83 5.89
C GLN A 280 10.18 -16.82 6.26
N LEU A 281 10.93 -15.98 5.60
CA LEU A 281 12.36 -15.75 5.82
C LEU A 281 12.59 -14.30 6.23
N SER A 282 13.60 -14.07 7.06
CA SER A 282 14.03 -12.69 7.30
C SER A 282 14.72 -12.11 6.08
N PRO A 283 14.59 -10.80 5.84
CA PRO A 283 15.28 -10.10 4.75
C PRO A 283 16.81 -10.26 4.77
N GLU A 284 17.34 -10.45 5.96
CA GLU A 284 18.77 -10.61 6.18
C GLU A 284 19.24 -12.08 6.06
N GLY A 285 18.32 -13.04 5.85
CA GLY A 285 18.63 -14.46 5.81
C GLY A 285 19.08 -15.04 7.15
N VAL A 286 18.66 -14.43 8.27
CA VAL A 286 19.10 -14.80 9.62
C VAL A 286 18.17 -15.83 10.27
N TRP A 287 16.87 -15.68 10.06
CA TRP A 287 15.87 -16.57 10.66
C TRP A 287 14.80 -17.00 9.65
N MET A 288 14.12 -18.07 10.00
CA MET A 288 12.99 -18.61 9.29
C MET A 288 11.81 -18.80 10.24
N ALA A 289 10.61 -18.40 9.81
CA ALA A 289 9.36 -18.67 10.51
C ALA A 289 8.58 -19.77 9.78
N VAL A 290 8.17 -20.77 10.52
CA VAL A 290 7.41 -21.92 9.99
C VAL A 290 6.10 -22.05 10.75
N SER A 291 4.99 -22.04 10.02
CA SER A 291 3.68 -22.34 10.57
C SER A 291 3.43 -23.84 10.56
N ASN A 292 3.09 -24.37 11.72
CA ASN A 292 2.62 -25.73 11.86
C ASN A 292 1.14 -25.72 12.28
N THR A 293 0.31 -26.49 11.58
CA THR A 293 -1.14 -26.53 11.81
C THR A 293 -1.52 -26.96 13.23
N ARG A 294 -0.63 -27.63 13.98
CA ARG A 294 -0.89 -28.10 15.35
C ARG A 294 -0.17 -27.25 16.41
N ALA A 295 1.05 -26.79 16.14
CA ALA A 295 1.94 -26.20 17.16
C ALA A 295 2.03 -24.66 17.11
N GLY A 296 1.40 -24.01 16.14
CA GLY A 296 1.53 -22.56 15.95
C GLY A 296 2.71 -22.19 15.03
N ILE A 297 3.21 -20.97 15.17
CA ILE A 297 4.30 -20.45 14.33
C ILE A 297 5.58 -20.43 15.15
N LYS A 298 6.61 -21.09 14.66
CA LYS A 298 7.94 -21.13 15.24
C LYS A 298 8.91 -20.31 14.41
N VAL A 299 9.60 -19.37 15.06
CA VAL A 299 10.69 -18.59 14.46
C VAL A 299 12.01 -19.15 14.98
N GLN A 300 12.90 -19.54 14.07
CA GLN A 300 14.20 -20.10 14.40
C GLN A 300 15.32 -19.49 13.57
N GLU A 301 16.48 -19.35 14.19
CA GLU A 301 17.70 -18.91 13.52
C GLU A 301 18.17 -19.98 12.51
N LEU A 302 18.56 -19.55 11.31
CA LEU A 302 18.90 -20.49 10.24
C LEU A 302 20.19 -21.28 10.51
N GLU A 303 21.23 -20.61 11.00
CA GLU A 303 22.53 -21.24 11.22
C GLU A 303 22.54 -22.19 12.41
N SER A 304 21.96 -21.77 13.53
CA SER A 304 22.02 -22.51 14.80
C SER A 304 20.78 -23.35 15.08
N ALA A 305 19.70 -23.20 14.29
CA ALA A 305 18.38 -23.75 14.55
C ALA A 305 17.78 -23.35 15.93
N ARG A 306 18.37 -22.34 16.60
CA ARG A 306 17.90 -21.83 17.88
C ARG A 306 16.53 -21.16 17.71
N GLU A 307 15.61 -21.51 18.59
CA GLU A 307 14.32 -20.85 18.64
C GLU A 307 14.45 -19.39 19.11
N LEU A 308 13.89 -18.48 18.32
CA LEU A 308 13.86 -17.04 18.62
C LEU A 308 12.53 -16.61 19.24
N ALA A 309 11.43 -17.18 18.72
CA ALA A 309 10.07 -16.87 19.15
C ALA A 309 9.09 -17.98 18.79
N THR A 310 7.98 -18.06 19.52
CA THR A 310 6.83 -18.88 19.18
C THR A 310 5.57 -18.04 19.28
N PHE A 311 4.67 -18.19 18.31
CA PHE A 311 3.41 -17.47 18.23
C PHE A 311 2.22 -18.42 18.17
N PRO A 312 1.01 -17.96 18.54
CA PRO A 312 -0.18 -18.76 18.55
C PRO A 312 -0.51 -19.39 17.19
N ARG A 313 -1.26 -20.47 17.21
CA ARG A 313 -1.84 -21.09 16.01
C ARG A 313 -2.79 -20.11 15.33
N LEU A 314 -2.73 -20.07 14.01
CA LEU A 314 -3.64 -19.33 13.15
C LEU A 314 -4.78 -20.22 12.63
N GLY A 315 -5.83 -19.57 12.12
CA GLY A 315 -6.86 -20.25 11.32
C GLY A 315 -6.27 -20.72 9.98
N GLU A 316 -6.94 -21.69 9.35
CA GLU A 316 -6.45 -22.29 8.09
C GLU A 316 -6.33 -21.30 6.91
N ARG A 317 -7.09 -20.21 6.95
CA ARG A 317 -7.11 -19.19 5.90
C ARG A 317 -6.36 -17.91 6.28
N ASP A 318 -5.82 -17.84 7.49
CA ASP A 318 -5.12 -16.67 7.96
C ASP A 318 -3.73 -16.61 7.34
N LYS A 319 -3.33 -15.41 6.90
CA LYS A 319 -1.93 -15.11 6.55
C LYS A 319 -1.22 -14.54 7.76
N TYR A 320 0.07 -14.77 7.83
CA TYR A 320 0.88 -14.13 8.87
C TYR A 320 2.13 -13.49 8.26
N PHE A 321 2.63 -12.52 8.99
CA PHE A 321 3.88 -11.83 8.68
C PHE A 321 4.67 -11.70 9.97
N VAL A 322 5.94 -11.99 9.92
CA VAL A 322 6.85 -11.85 11.06
C VAL A 322 7.70 -10.61 10.89
N SER A 323 7.86 -9.80 11.95
CA SER A 323 8.73 -8.63 11.94
C SER A 323 10.17 -9.03 11.62
N ARG A 324 10.97 -8.10 11.09
CA ARG A 324 12.33 -8.42 10.66
C ARG A 324 13.24 -8.89 11.79
N ASP A 325 12.99 -8.44 13.02
CA ASP A 325 13.71 -8.93 14.20
C ASP A 325 13.24 -10.31 14.71
N GLY A 326 12.21 -10.88 14.09
CA GLY A 326 11.62 -12.17 14.47
C GLY A 326 10.81 -12.17 15.76
N ARG A 327 10.56 -11.01 16.37
CA ARG A 327 9.96 -10.89 17.71
C ARG A 327 8.50 -10.49 17.74
N ALA A 328 7.95 -10.07 16.61
CA ALA A 328 6.53 -9.78 16.50
C ALA A 328 5.95 -10.50 15.27
N MET A 329 4.68 -10.85 15.34
CA MET A 329 3.92 -11.46 14.26
C MET A 329 2.61 -10.73 14.07
N ALA A 330 2.29 -10.36 12.83
CA ALA A 330 0.97 -9.87 12.45
C ALA A 330 0.17 -10.99 11.78
N ARG A 331 -1.05 -11.16 12.23
CA ARG A 331 -2.06 -12.00 11.61
C ARG A 331 -2.94 -11.13 10.72
N ASP A 332 -3.09 -11.51 9.47
CA ASP A 332 -4.04 -10.91 8.54
C ASP A 332 -5.19 -11.92 8.33
N ALA A 333 -6.32 -11.64 8.94
CA ALA A 333 -7.57 -12.33 8.71
C ALA A 333 -8.50 -11.40 7.94
N ALA A 334 -9.29 -11.92 7.02
CA ALA A 334 -10.05 -11.19 5.98
C ALA A 334 -10.80 -9.92 6.43
N LEU A 335 -11.07 -9.74 7.73
CA LEU A 335 -11.80 -8.59 8.29
C LEU A 335 -11.11 -7.97 9.52
N SER A 336 -9.97 -8.50 9.95
CA SER A 336 -9.27 -8.03 11.15
C SER A 336 -7.79 -8.32 11.06
N ALA A 337 -6.96 -7.43 11.59
CA ALA A 337 -5.55 -7.73 11.80
C ALA A 337 -5.22 -7.65 13.28
N ALA A 338 -4.34 -8.54 13.73
CA ALA A 338 -3.86 -8.55 15.09
C ALA A 338 -2.34 -8.72 15.10
N MET A 339 -1.68 -8.05 16.02
CA MET A 339 -0.25 -8.20 16.27
C MET A 339 -0.02 -8.99 17.55
N TYR A 340 0.93 -9.90 17.51
CA TYR A 340 1.42 -10.68 18.64
C TYR A 340 2.89 -10.35 18.85
N VAL A 341 3.30 -10.19 20.09
CA VAL A 341 4.70 -9.95 20.46
C VAL A 341 5.22 -11.19 21.17
N ALA A 342 6.46 -11.59 20.92
CA ALA A 342 7.09 -12.75 21.55
C ALA A 342 6.97 -12.67 23.08
N GLY A 343 6.55 -13.77 23.69
CA GLY A 343 6.30 -13.84 25.13
C GLY A 343 4.93 -13.29 25.60
N ASN A 344 4.13 -12.68 24.71
CA ASN A 344 2.76 -12.24 25.02
C ASN A 344 1.76 -12.96 24.10
N PRO A 345 0.97 -13.92 24.63
CA PRO A 345 0.00 -14.66 23.83
C PRO A 345 -1.25 -13.84 23.46
N GLN A 346 -1.47 -12.67 24.07
CA GLN A 346 -2.59 -11.83 23.79
C GLN A 346 -2.35 -11.02 22.52
N GLY A 347 -3.18 -11.23 21.51
CA GLY A 347 -3.16 -10.42 20.29
C GLY A 347 -3.64 -9.00 20.55
N LEU A 348 -2.95 -8.04 19.97
CA LEU A 348 -3.33 -6.63 19.96
C LEU A 348 -4.02 -6.33 18.63
N SER A 349 -5.25 -5.81 18.68
CA SER A 349 -5.96 -5.40 17.46
C SER A 349 -5.19 -4.29 16.74
N LEU A 350 -5.00 -4.46 15.43
CA LEU A 350 -4.39 -3.45 14.56
C LEU A 350 -5.50 -2.66 13.87
N GLU A 351 -5.83 -1.52 14.44
CA GLU A 351 -6.83 -0.63 13.89
C GLU A 351 -6.19 0.63 13.30
N LEU A 352 -6.45 0.87 12.02
CA LEU A 352 -6.13 2.15 11.41
C LEU A 352 -7.25 3.17 11.69
N PRO A 353 -6.91 4.46 11.74
CA PRO A 353 -7.93 5.49 11.74
C PRO A 353 -8.83 5.31 10.52
N ASN A 354 -10.11 4.97 10.77
CA ASN A 354 -11.08 4.74 9.70
C ASN A 354 -11.41 6.02 8.98
N LEU A 355 -11.37 5.99 7.65
CA LEU A 355 -12.07 6.98 6.85
C LEU A 355 -13.47 6.49 6.48
N ALA A 356 -13.60 5.34 5.85
CA ALA A 356 -14.90 4.82 5.45
C ALA A 356 -15.12 3.34 5.83
N VAL A 357 -14.17 2.47 5.54
CA VAL A 357 -14.27 1.03 5.77
C VAL A 357 -12.92 0.49 6.22
N ASN A 358 -12.91 -0.30 7.30
CA ASN A 358 -11.69 -0.90 7.89
C ASN A 358 -11.22 -2.14 7.12
N LEU A 359 -10.97 -2.01 5.84
CA LEU A 359 -10.36 -3.10 5.10
C LEU A 359 -8.87 -2.87 4.99
N LEU A 360 -8.09 -3.57 5.81
CA LEU A 360 -6.66 -3.73 5.55
C LEU A 360 -6.50 -4.36 4.17
N SER A 361 -5.76 -3.70 3.31
CA SER A 361 -5.54 -4.15 1.94
C SER A 361 -4.11 -4.57 1.68
N ALA A 362 -3.16 -4.16 2.54
CA ALA A 362 -1.77 -4.55 2.44
C ALA A 362 -1.07 -4.48 3.80
N LEU A 363 -0.09 -5.36 4.00
CA LEU A 363 0.74 -5.44 5.19
C LEU A 363 2.16 -5.83 4.79
N ALA A 364 3.16 -5.20 5.41
CA ALA A 364 4.56 -5.54 5.22
C ALA A 364 5.33 -5.51 6.55
N PRO A 365 6.30 -6.42 6.77
CA PRO A 365 7.13 -6.42 7.95
C PRO A 365 8.09 -5.22 7.97
N ALA A 366 8.17 -4.56 9.12
CA ALA A 366 9.15 -3.54 9.45
C ALA A 366 10.18 -4.11 10.45
N ARG A 367 11.13 -3.29 10.90
CA ARG A 367 12.23 -3.73 11.77
C ARG A 367 11.72 -4.47 13.03
N ASP A 368 10.88 -3.81 13.81
CA ASP A 368 10.33 -4.28 15.08
C ASP A 368 8.80 -4.33 15.09
N GLY A 369 8.19 -4.34 13.91
CA GLY A 369 6.74 -4.29 13.77
C GLY A 369 6.29 -4.37 12.32
N PHE A 370 5.30 -3.54 11.94
CA PHE A 370 4.63 -3.65 10.65
C PHE A 370 4.24 -2.29 10.08
N VAL A 371 4.19 -2.23 8.76
CA VAL A 371 3.51 -1.19 8.00
C VAL A 371 2.22 -1.79 7.45
N ILE A 372 1.11 -1.13 7.71
CA ILE A 372 -0.22 -1.57 7.28
C ILE A 372 -0.87 -0.49 6.43
N GLY A 373 -1.60 -0.88 5.43
CA GLY A 373 -2.31 0.02 4.52
C GLY A 373 -3.75 -0.41 4.31
N ASN A 374 -4.63 0.54 4.07
CA ASN A 374 -6.04 0.27 3.80
C ASN A 374 -6.49 0.75 2.41
N SER A 375 -7.72 0.39 2.06
CA SER A 375 -8.37 0.81 0.82
C SER A 375 -8.61 2.33 0.72
N ASP A 376 -8.54 3.04 1.84
CA ASP A 376 -8.70 4.50 1.89
C ASP A 376 -7.39 5.27 1.70
N GLY A 377 -6.27 4.56 1.40
CA GLY A 377 -4.96 5.19 1.26
C GLY A 377 -4.37 5.70 2.57
N ILE A 378 -4.79 5.15 3.70
CA ILE A 378 -4.20 5.42 5.01
C ILE A 378 -3.16 4.35 5.30
N VAL A 379 -2.01 4.79 5.78
CA VAL A 379 -0.90 3.94 6.19
C VAL A 379 -0.69 4.09 7.68
N GLY A 380 -0.53 2.98 8.37
CA GLY A 380 -0.13 2.93 9.78
C GLY A 380 1.23 2.25 9.94
N VAL A 381 2.04 2.79 10.83
CA VAL A 381 3.30 2.19 11.26
C VAL A 381 3.13 1.76 12.71
N VAL A 382 3.31 0.48 12.95
CA VAL A 382 3.16 -0.17 14.27
C VAL A 382 4.49 -0.74 14.67
N SER A 383 4.91 -0.56 15.93
CA SER A 383 6.07 -1.24 16.49
C SER A 383 5.66 -2.13 17.65
N GLY A 384 6.48 -3.15 17.97
CA GLY A 384 6.26 -4.02 19.11
C GLY A 384 6.23 -3.28 20.45
N ALA A 385 6.97 -2.19 20.55
CA ALA A 385 7.02 -1.33 21.74
C ALA A 385 5.83 -0.34 21.82
N ALA A 386 5.20 0.00 20.66
CA ALA A 386 4.10 0.94 20.57
C ALA A 386 3.01 0.38 19.64
N PRO A 387 2.10 -0.45 20.15
CA PRO A 387 1.13 -1.17 19.35
C PRO A 387 0.04 -0.28 18.72
N LYS A 388 -0.10 0.97 19.21
CA LYS A 388 -1.02 1.93 18.59
C LYS A 388 -0.39 2.47 17.29
N PRO A 389 -1.05 2.29 16.15
CA PRO A 389 -0.53 2.77 14.87
C PRO A 389 -0.30 4.29 14.87
N ARG A 390 0.87 4.71 14.40
CA ARG A 390 1.08 6.07 13.94
C ARG A 390 0.69 6.15 12.49
N ALA A 391 -0.34 6.92 12.15
CA ALA A 391 -0.93 6.91 10.82
C ALA A 391 -0.64 8.19 10.04
N PHE A 392 -0.59 8.04 8.70
CA PHE A 392 -0.54 9.16 7.76
C PHE A 392 -1.41 8.86 6.53
N ALA A 393 -1.87 9.91 5.87
CA ALA A 393 -2.63 9.79 4.63
C ALA A 393 -1.71 9.84 3.42
N THR A 394 -2.08 9.12 2.36
CA THR A 394 -1.38 9.11 1.08
C THR A 394 -2.27 9.67 -0.03
N GLY A 395 -1.72 9.85 -1.23
CA GLY A 395 -2.49 10.16 -2.42
C GLY A 395 -3.04 8.94 -3.17
N LEU A 396 -2.83 7.74 -2.65
CA LEU A 396 -3.22 6.49 -3.30
C LEU A 396 -4.70 6.20 -3.08
N MET A 397 -5.34 5.60 -4.07
CA MET A 397 -6.77 5.30 -4.02
C MET A 397 -7.11 4.01 -3.26
N ALA A 398 -6.28 2.99 -3.39
CA ALA A 398 -6.41 1.73 -2.67
C ALA A 398 -5.04 1.10 -2.62
N ILE A 399 -4.43 1.06 -1.46
CA ILE A 399 -3.10 0.46 -1.30
C ILE A 399 -3.23 -1.03 -1.56
N LYS A 400 -2.53 -1.55 -2.55
CA LYS A 400 -2.53 -2.96 -2.93
C LYS A 400 -1.30 -3.69 -2.45
N THR A 401 -0.17 -2.99 -2.40
CA THR A 401 1.09 -3.59 -1.99
C THR A 401 1.94 -2.58 -1.23
N ILE A 402 2.71 -3.11 -0.28
CA ILE A 402 3.64 -2.36 0.55
C ILE A 402 4.98 -3.07 0.51
N ALA A 403 6.05 -2.30 0.33
CA ALA A 403 7.42 -2.75 0.54
C ALA A 403 8.10 -1.85 1.57
N VAL A 404 9.03 -2.39 2.33
CA VAL A 404 9.83 -1.64 3.32
C VAL A 404 11.29 -1.88 3.03
N SER A 405 12.12 -0.81 2.98
CA SER A 405 13.56 -0.94 2.75
C SER A 405 14.25 -1.70 3.87
N SER A 406 15.44 -2.28 3.61
CA SER A 406 16.18 -3.09 4.58
C SER A 406 16.53 -2.33 5.86
N ASP A 407 16.79 -1.01 5.77
CA ASP A 407 17.06 -0.15 6.92
C ASP A 407 15.79 0.31 7.65
N GLY A 408 14.60 0.00 7.11
CA GLY A 408 13.30 0.36 7.67
C GLY A 408 12.91 1.82 7.48
N LYS A 409 13.69 2.62 6.73
CA LYS A 409 13.44 4.07 6.58
C LYS A 409 12.51 4.40 5.42
N LEU A 410 12.51 3.60 4.36
CA LEU A 410 11.68 3.84 3.19
C LEU A 410 10.51 2.87 3.16
N ILE A 411 9.35 3.39 2.79
CA ILE A 411 8.14 2.63 2.51
C ILE A 411 7.75 2.88 1.06
N GLY A 412 7.65 1.82 0.28
CA GLY A 412 7.06 1.83 -1.05
C GLY A 412 5.59 1.42 -0.95
N LEU A 413 4.72 2.18 -1.56
CA LEU A 413 3.28 1.95 -1.60
C LEU A 413 2.82 1.91 -3.05
N GLY A 414 2.06 0.90 -3.43
CA GLY A 414 1.48 0.76 -4.76
C GLY A 414 -0.03 0.62 -4.71
N ASP A 415 -0.73 1.20 -5.68
CA ASP A 415 -2.19 1.17 -5.73
C ASP A 415 -2.75 0.44 -6.95
N SER A 416 -4.07 0.36 -7.01
CA SER A 416 -4.82 -0.26 -8.11
C SER A 416 -4.79 0.53 -9.43
N THR A 417 -4.24 1.76 -9.42
CA THR A 417 -4.16 2.63 -10.60
C THR A 417 -2.78 2.68 -11.23
N GLY A 418 -1.80 1.96 -10.65
CA GLY A 418 -0.40 1.98 -11.09
C GLY A 418 0.39 3.16 -10.53
N THR A 419 -0.15 3.86 -9.54
CA THR A 419 0.59 4.90 -8.83
C THR A 419 1.44 4.28 -7.74
N ILE A 420 2.67 4.76 -7.62
CA ILE A 420 3.65 4.30 -6.63
C ILE A 420 4.12 5.52 -5.84
N GLU A 421 4.10 5.43 -4.54
CA GLU A 421 4.64 6.46 -3.65
C GLU A 421 5.74 5.89 -2.77
N ILE A 422 6.86 6.59 -2.68
CA ILE A 422 7.97 6.27 -1.78
C ILE A 422 7.96 7.30 -0.65
N TRP A 423 7.83 6.80 0.55
CA TRP A 423 7.77 7.58 1.77
C TRP A 423 8.98 7.31 2.66
N GLU A 424 9.50 8.36 3.28
CA GLU A 424 10.58 8.30 4.27
C GLU A 424 9.98 8.45 5.67
N LEU A 425 10.20 7.45 6.54
CA LEU A 425 9.78 7.48 7.95
C LEU A 425 10.59 8.50 8.75
N ARG A 426 9.92 9.17 9.70
CA ARG A 426 10.51 10.17 10.60
C ARG A 426 10.49 9.72 12.05
#